data_9e987388a86a382a74811d2ce4e4cdc1
#
_entry.id   9e987388a86a382a74811d2ce4e4cdc1
#
_cell.length_a   1.000
_cell.length_b   1.000
_cell.length_c   1.000
_cell.angle_alpha   90.00
_cell.angle_beta   90.00
_cell.angle_gamma   90.00
#
_symmetry.space_group_name_H-M   'P 1'
#
loop_
_entity.id
_entity.type
_entity.pdbx_description
1 polymer ?
#
loop_
_entity_poly.entity_id
_entity_poly.type
_entity_poly.pdbx_seq_one_letter_code
_entity_poly.pdbx_strand_id
1 'polypeptide(L)'
;MSENLKPPAKKLRELPHIFVLLFCVLVLATISTHIVPAGQYARVMDEGLKRTVIDPTSFKYVKDTPVGIFDMFVALELGLIEAANIVFLIFAAFSCLYLMEKTGAIDASIALMVRKAKKNPRFSLGLIVVLMTILSIWGSTGTLSYEEIIAFSPIFVSLSIALGYDALTGVAISVVPVGIGFASATVNPFTIGVAQSIAELPVFSGIGYRCLVLAVMTAFSILYVLHYANRVKKDPSKSFVSDVDYSDFTIDEEKMNTPFTLQRKLSMLALLIGVCVMGYGLIFLGWYINQVAAIFMIVSVVVGLINRWGPNRIANTLCEGLSRGVVAALTVGVARGILVVLTKGNVIDTLIHGCVSFLESLSLYASAIGMLVFQNLLNFLVPSGSGQAAVAMPIITPIADLIHLNRQIAVLAFQFGDGFSNLLWPTGFMVIVCAMVKIPLSRYYRWIIPFYAICFLLQVAFIVGAVAIDYGPF
;
A
#
# COMPACT_ATOMS: atom_id res chain seq x y z
N MET A 1 -35.71 -30.77 27.31
CA MET A 1 -34.66 -30.45 26.30
C MET A 1 -34.25 -29.01 26.53
N SER A 2 -33.17 -28.78 27.25
CA SER A 2 -32.65 -27.42 27.53
C SER A 2 -31.83 -26.97 26.34
N GLU A 3 -32.31 -25.96 25.62
CA GLU A 3 -31.50 -25.22 24.63
C GLU A 3 -30.30 -24.59 25.31
N ASN A 4 -29.11 -25.08 24.97
CA ASN A 4 -27.86 -24.45 25.33
C ASN A 4 -27.73 -23.15 24.52
N LEU A 5 -28.27 -22.04 25.01
CA LEU A 5 -28.00 -20.70 24.54
C LEU A 5 -26.50 -20.42 24.73
N LYS A 6 -25.74 -20.46 23.63
CA LYS A 6 -24.36 -19.92 23.63
C LYS A 6 -24.41 -18.47 24.13
N PRO A 7 -23.51 -18.09 25.05
CA PRO A 7 -23.45 -16.70 25.53
C PRO A 7 -23.22 -15.78 24.34
N PRO A 8 -23.86 -14.60 24.28
CA PRO A 8 -23.70 -13.65 23.20
C PRO A 8 -22.22 -13.29 23.08
N ALA A 9 -21.67 -13.45 21.90
CA ALA A 9 -20.29 -13.03 21.60
C ALA A 9 -20.14 -11.56 22.02
N LYS A 10 -19.12 -11.25 22.84
CA LYS A 10 -18.80 -9.87 23.22
C LYS A 10 -18.74 -9.04 21.94
N LYS A 11 -19.70 -8.14 21.73
CA LYS A 11 -19.65 -7.16 20.65
C LYS A 11 -18.37 -6.35 20.82
N LEU A 12 -17.36 -6.66 20.02
CA LEU A 12 -16.21 -5.79 19.90
C LEU A 12 -16.73 -4.43 19.41
N ARG A 13 -16.33 -3.34 20.06
CA ARG A 13 -16.61 -1.99 19.57
C ARG A 13 -16.08 -1.93 18.15
N GLU A 14 -16.96 -1.76 17.20
CA GLU A 14 -16.60 -1.52 15.82
C GLU A 14 -15.92 -0.15 15.73
N LEU A 15 -14.80 -0.07 15.02
CA LEU A 15 -14.17 1.20 14.74
C LEU A 15 -15.10 2.05 13.87
N PRO A 16 -15.07 3.38 14.01
CA PRO A 16 -15.89 4.27 13.20
C PRO A 16 -15.62 4.07 11.70
N HIS A 17 -16.56 4.54 10.87
CA HIS A 17 -16.35 4.58 9.42
C HIS A 17 -15.04 5.29 9.07
N ILE A 18 -14.36 4.85 7.99
CA ILE A 18 -13.04 5.36 7.60
C ILE A 18 -12.99 6.90 7.51
N PHE A 19 -14.00 7.52 6.93
CA PHE A 19 -14.05 8.98 6.82
C PHE A 19 -14.13 9.65 8.19
N VAL A 20 -14.81 9.06 9.17
CA VAL A 20 -14.83 9.58 10.54
C VAL A 20 -13.45 9.51 11.18
N LEU A 21 -12.75 8.36 11.00
CA LEU A 21 -11.41 8.17 11.52
C LEU A 21 -10.44 9.18 10.91
N LEU A 22 -10.40 9.30 9.58
CA LEU A 22 -9.54 10.26 8.89
C LEU A 22 -9.88 11.70 9.22
N PHE A 23 -11.18 12.02 9.38
CA PHE A 23 -11.60 13.34 9.80
C PHE A 23 -11.12 13.66 11.22
N CYS A 24 -11.18 12.71 12.15
CA CYS A 24 -10.59 12.89 13.48
C CYS A 24 -9.07 13.16 13.40
N VAL A 25 -8.34 12.44 12.54
CA VAL A 25 -6.90 12.70 12.32
C VAL A 25 -6.68 14.09 11.72
N LEU A 26 -7.52 14.51 10.77
CA LEU A 26 -7.47 15.87 10.19
C LEU A 26 -7.69 16.95 11.25
N VAL A 27 -8.67 16.75 12.14
CA VAL A 27 -8.91 17.66 13.27
C VAL A 27 -7.69 17.70 14.21
N LEU A 28 -7.10 16.55 14.56
CA LEU A 28 -5.88 16.49 15.37
C LEU A 28 -4.70 17.19 14.68
N ALA A 29 -4.53 17.01 13.37
CA ALA A 29 -3.53 17.73 12.59
C ALA A 29 -3.78 19.25 12.62
N THR A 30 -5.03 19.69 12.51
CA THR A 30 -5.40 21.11 12.63
C THR A 30 -5.08 21.64 14.01
N ILE A 31 -5.43 20.93 15.08
CA ILE A 31 -5.10 21.32 16.47
C ILE A 31 -3.59 21.42 16.65
N SER A 32 -2.80 20.49 16.06
CA SER A 32 -1.35 20.50 16.17
C SER A 32 -0.73 21.80 15.61
N THR A 33 -1.33 22.42 14.58
CA THR A 33 -0.86 23.71 14.03
C THR A 33 -1.01 24.90 15.00
N HIS A 34 -1.80 24.75 16.07
CA HIS A 34 -1.95 25.76 17.13
C HIS A 34 -1.03 25.51 18.33
N ILE A 35 -0.41 24.31 18.42
CA ILE A 35 0.39 23.91 19.59
C ILE A 35 1.88 23.81 19.21
N VAL A 36 2.19 23.27 18.04
CA VAL A 36 3.55 23.08 17.58
C VAL A 36 4.04 24.38 16.94
N PRO A 37 5.18 24.95 17.38
CA PRO A 37 5.73 26.16 16.78
C PRO A 37 6.01 25.95 15.28
N ALA A 38 5.67 26.90 14.45
CA ALA A 38 5.92 26.84 13.02
C ALA A 38 7.44 26.94 12.72
N GLY A 39 7.95 26.05 11.91
CA GLY A 39 9.35 26.03 11.51
C GLY A 39 9.50 25.66 10.05
N GLN A 40 10.56 26.13 9.44
CA GLN A 40 10.87 25.85 8.03
C GLN A 40 12.36 25.63 7.81
N TYR A 41 12.65 24.69 6.93
CA TYR A 41 13.93 24.58 6.24
C TYR A 41 13.89 25.36 4.94
N ALA A 42 15.01 25.95 4.51
CA ALA A 42 15.12 26.52 3.17
C ALA A 42 15.06 25.41 2.13
N ARG A 43 14.35 25.69 1.05
CA ARG A 43 14.24 24.81 -0.11
C ARG A 43 15.04 25.38 -1.23
N VAL A 44 16.12 24.71 -1.63
CA VAL A 44 17.06 25.13 -2.67
C VAL A 44 16.95 24.22 -3.88
N MET A 45 17.16 24.81 -5.07
CA MET A 45 17.22 24.03 -6.31
C MET A 45 18.57 23.33 -6.38
N ASP A 46 18.56 21.99 -6.39
CA ASP A 46 19.73 21.19 -6.67
C ASP A 46 19.85 21.01 -8.19
N GLU A 47 20.88 21.62 -8.78
CA GLU A 47 21.11 21.57 -10.23
C GLU A 47 21.48 20.17 -10.71
N GLY A 48 22.16 19.35 -9.89
CA GLY A 48 22.54 17.98 -10.22
C GLY A 48 21.33 17.05 -10.28
N LEU A 49 20.42 17.18 -9.32
CA LEU A 49 19.20 16.39 -9.22
C LEU A 49 18.02 17.00 -10.00
N LYS A 50 18.17 18.24 -10.51
CA LYS A 50 17.10 19.02 -11.18
C LYS A 50 15.79 19.08 -10.39
N ARG A 51 15.89 19.18 -9.08
CA ARG A 51 14.74 19.26 -8.16
C ARG A 51 15.04 20.13 -6.96
N THR A 52 13.98 20.59 -6.29
CA THR A 52 14.09 21.30 -5.02
C THR A 52 14.40 20.31 -3.90
N VAL A 53 15.45 20.58 -3.13
CA VAL A 53 15.85 19.83 -1.93
C VAL A 53 15.82 20.73 -0.70
N ILE A 54 15.79 20.13 0.47
CA ILE A 54 15.85 20.83 1.77
C ILE A 54 17.33 21.07 2.12
N ASP A 55 17.66 22.30 2.54
CA ASP A 55 18.93 22.59 3.20
C ASP A 55 18.85 22.24 4.69
N PRO A 56 19.52 21.15 5.15
CA PRO A 56 19.39 20.65 6.52
C PRO A 56 19.93 21.62 7.57
N THR A 57 20.78 22.57 7.19
CA THR A 57 21.38 23.55 8.12
C THR A 57 20.58 24.82 8.28
N SER A 58 19.51 25.00 7.50
CA SER A 58 18.75 26.23 7.37
C SER A 58 17.53 26.33 8.27
N PHE A 59 17.31 25.38 9.19
CA PHE A 59 16.11 25.39 10.04
C PHE A 59 15.97 26.68 10.82
N LYS A 60 14.76 27.23 10.78
CA LYS A 60 14.40 28.40 11.60
C LYS A 60 12.93 28.35 11.99
N TYR A 61 12.62 28.79 13.20
CA TYR A 61 11.25 29.08 13.56
C TYR A 61 10.74 30.28 12.78
N VAL A 62 9.53 30.18 12.29
CA VAL A 62 8.85 31.24 11.53
C VAL A 62 7.61 31.70 12.29
N LYS A 63 6.96 32.77 11.80
CA LYS A 63 5.70 33.20 12.38
C LYS A 63 4.67 32.08 12.31
N ASP A 64 4.00 31.81 13.41
CA ASP A 64 2.95 30.81 13.49
C ASP A 64 1.84 31.06 12.46
N THR A 65 1.46 30.01 11.76
CA THR A 65 0.41 29.98 10.74
C THR A 65 -0.64 28.94 11.09
N PRO A 66 -1.38 29.11 12.22
CA PRO A 66 -2.37 28.13 12.64
C PRO A 66 -3.48 28.02 11.61
N VAL A 67 -3.88 26.79 11.30
CA VAL A 67 -4.93 26.51 10.32
C VAL A 67 -6.29 26.62 11.00
N GLY A 68 -7.16 27.49 10.48
CA GLY A 68 -8.51 27.67 10.98
C GLY A 68 -9.48 26.55 10.53
N ILE A 69 -10.65 26.51 11.17
CA ILE A 69 -11.68 25.49 10.84
C ILE A 69 -12.07 25.56 9.37
N PHE A 70 -12.27 26.74 8.81
CA PHE A 70 -12.62 26.91 7.40
C PHE A 70 -11.51 26.36 6.49
N ASP A 71 -10.25 26.69 6.77
CA ASP A 71 -9.10 26.21 6.01
C ASP A 71 -8.92 24.68 6.11
N MET A 72 -9.30 24.08 7.24
CA MET A 72 -9.34 22.63 7.40
C MET A 72 -10.31 21.97 6.40
N PHE A 73 -11.48 22.56 6.17
CA PHE A 73 -12.41 22.04 5.15
C PHE A 73 -11.90 22.31 3.72
N VAL A 74 -11.27 23.46 3.47
CA VAL A 74 -10.61 23.75 2.18
C VAL A 74 -9.48 22.73 1.91
N ALA A 75 -8.78 22.29 2.96
CA ALA A 75 -7.73 21.29 2.81
C ALA A 75 -8.23 19.93 2.31
N LEU A 76 -9.52 19.59 2.46
CA LEU A 76 -10.10 18.38 1.88
C LEU A 76 -10.13 18.44 0.35
N GLU A 77 -10.54 19.58 -0.22
CA GLU A 77 -10.50 19.78 -1.67
C GLU A 77 -9.07 19.81 -2.20
N LEU A 78 -8.19 20.59 -1.55
CA LEU A 78 -6.79 20.67 -1.94
C LEU A 78 -6.12 19.28 -1.86
N GLY A 79 -6.45 18.46 -0.88
CA GLY A 79 -5.98 17.07 -0.78
C GLY A 79 -6.41 16.20 -1.95
N LEU A 80 -7.67 16.36 -2.42
CA LEU A 80 -8.15 15.68 -3.64
C LEU A 80 -7.41 16.16 -4.89
N ILE A 81 -7.14 17.47 -5.01
CA ILE A 81 -6.38 18.03 -6.12
C ILE A 81 -4.93 17.51 -6.11
N GLU A 82 -4.25 17.51 -4.97
CA GLU A 82 -2.89 16.98 -4.85
C GLU A 82 -2.82 15.46 -5.10
N ALA A 83 -3.88 14.72 -4.75
CA ALA A 83 -3.99 13.29 -4.98
C ALA A 83 -4.64 12.94 -6.32
N ALA A 84 -4.93 13.90 -7.20
CA ALA A 84 -5.73 13.70 -8.41
C ALA A 84 -5.25 12.52 -9.27
N ASN A 85 -3.95 12.37 -9.47
CA ASN A 85 -3.40 11.28 -10.26
C ASN A 85 -3.74 9.90 -9.68
N ILE A 86 -3.70 9.76 -8.36
CA ILE A 86 -4.05 8.50 -7.66
C ILE A 86 -5.56 8.29 -7.72
N VAL A 87 -6.35 9.33 -7.52
CA VAL A 87 -7.82 9.29 -7.62
C VAL A 87 -8.25 8.79 -9.00
N PHE A 88 -7.67 9.35 -10.08
CA PHE A 88 -7.98 8.93 -11.45
C PHE A 88 -7.47 7.52 -11.77
N LEU A 89 -6.31 7.12 -11.22
CA LEU A 89 -5.84 5.74 -11.34
C LEU A 89 -6.83 4.75 -10.72
N ILE A 90 -7.30 5.04 -9.49
CA ILE A 90 -8.31 4.21 -8.81
C ILE A 90 -9.57 4.09 -9.68
N PHE A 91 -10.08 5.19 -10.19
CA PHE A 91 -11.25 5.20 -11.06
C PHE A 91 -11.03 4.36 -12.33
N ALA A 92 -9.90 4.52 -13.01
CA ALA A 92 -9.57 3.75 -14.22
C ALA A 92 -9.46 2.25 -13.93
N ALA A 93 -8.80 1.86 -12.84
CA ALA A 93 -8.63 0.48 -12.45
C ALA A 93 -9.97 -0.18 -12.07
N PHE A 94 -10.80 0.49 -11.26
CA PHE A 94 -12.13 -0.03 -10.89
C PHE A 94 -13.05 -0.17 -12.10
N SER A 95 -13.03 0.80 -13.03
CA SER A 95 -13.79 0.72 -14.27
C SER A 95 -13.37 -0.47 -15.13
N CYS A 96 -12.05 -0.68 -15.27
CA CYS A 96 -11.50 -1.81 -16.01
C CYS A 96 -11.91 -3.15 -15.40
N LEU A 97 -11.73 -3.32 -14.10
CA LEU A 97 -12.03 -4.58 -13.43
C LEU A 97 -13.54 -4.87 -13.39
N TYR A 98 -14.38 -3.84 -13.23
CA TYR A 98 -15.81 -4.00 -13.33
C TYR A 98 -16.26 -4.42 -14.75
N LEU A 99 -15.67 -3.82 -15.77
CA LEU A 99 -15.92 -4.23 -17.15
C LEU A 99 -15.48 -5.69 -17.38
N MET A 100 -14.33 -6.10 -16.87
CA MET A 100 -13.85 -7.48 -16.88
C MET A 100 -14.84 -8.44 -16.17
N GLU A 101 -15.35 -8.05 -14.99
CA GLU A 101 -16.37 -8.80 -14.25
C GLU A 101 -17.63 -9.01 -15.11
N LYS A 102 -18.14 -7.95 -15.77
CA LYS A 102 -19.32 -8.00 -16.64
C LYS A 102 -19.18 -8.89 -17.87
N THR A 103 -17.94 -9.18 -18.31
CA THR A 103 -17.70 -10.19 -19.37
C THR A 103 -17.78 -11.62 -18.85
N GLY A 104 -17.77 -11.82 -17.53
CA GLY A 104 -17.64 -13.14 -16.90
C GLY A 104 -16.25 -13.78 -17.05
N ALA A 105 -15.24 -13.03 -17.50
CA ALA A 105 -13.88 -13.56 -17.68
C ALA A 105 -13.22 -13.88 -16.35
N ILE A 106 -13.44 -13.03 -15.33
CA ILE A 106 -12.94 -13.22 -13.96
C ILE A 106 -13.58 -14.47 -13.36
N ASP A 107 -14.93 -14.58 -13.41
CA ASP A 107 -15.68 -15.71 -12.86
C ASP A 107 -15.25 -17.04 -13.50
N ALA A 108 -15.10 -17.08 -14.84
CA ALA A 108 -14.63 -18.24 -15.55
C ALA A 108 -13.19 -18.65 -15.16
N SER A 109 -12.33 -17.68 -14.90
CA SER A 109 -10.95 -17.92 -14.45
C SER A 109 -10.92 -18.51 -13.05
N ILE A 110 -11.70 -17.95 -12.12
CA ILE A 110 -11.81 -18.45 -10.74
C ILE A 110 -12.43 -19.85 -10.76
N ALA A 111 -13.50 -20.07 -11.54
CA ALA A 111 -14.12 -21.40 -11.69
C ALA A 111 -13.13 -22.46 -12.19
N LEU A 112 -12.22 -22.11 -13.11
CA LEU A 112 -11.17 -23.01 -13.59
C LEU A 112 -10.17 -23.33 -12.45
N MET A 113 -9.74 -22.33 -11.68
CA MET A 113 -8.81 -22.52 -10.57
C MET A 113 -9.43 -23.39 -9.47
N VAL A 114 -10.69 -23.16 -9.13
CA VAL A 114 -11.44 -23.97 -8.14
C VAL A 114 -11.62 -25.41 -8.59
N ARG A 115 -11.95 -25.64 -9.87
CA ARG A 115 -12.04 -27.01 -10.42
C ARG A 115 -10.70 -27.74 -10.35
N LYS A 116 -9.57 -27.07 -10.58
CA LYS A 116 -8.23 -27.64 -10.40
C LYS A 116 -7.92 -27.92 -8.93
N ALA A 117 -8.31 -27.01 -8.04
CA ALA A 117 -8.11 -27.17 -6.59
C ALA A 117 -8.93 -28.35 -6.02
N LYS A 118 -10.18 -28.56 -6.49
CA LYS A 118 -11.00 -29.73 -6.12
C LYS A 118 -10.36 -31.05 -6.53
N LYS A 119 -9.66 -31.09 -7.68
CA LYS A 119 -8.96 -32.29 -8.16
C LYS A 119 -7.64 -32.53 -7.40
N ASN A 120 -6.99 -31.47 -6.95
CA ASN A 120 -5.73 -31.55 -6.21
C ASN A 120 -5.72 -30.52 -5.06
N PRO A 121 -5.96 -30.94 -3.81
CA PRO A 121 -5.97 -30.03 -2.65
C PRO A 121 -4.67 -29.24 -2.46
N ARG A 122 -3.52 -29.80 -2.87
CA ARG A 122 -2.23 -29.10 -2.79
C ARG A 122 -2.14 -27.93 -3.78
N PHE A 123 -2.94 -27.94 -4.84
CA PHE A 123 -2.96 -26.87 -5.83
C PHE A 123 -3.34 -25.52 -5.21
N SER A 124 -4.32 -25.47 -4.31
CA SER A 124 -4.73 -24.22 -3.67
C SER A 124 -3.62 -23.61 -2.82
N LEU A 125 -2.85 -24.42 -2.08
CA LEU A 125 -1.70 -23.94 -1.31
C LEU A 125 -0.56 -23.48 -2.22
N GLY A 126 -0.24 -24.24 -3.26
CA GLY A 126 0.76 -23.87 -4.26
C GLY A 126 0.38 -22.56 -4.97
N LEU A 127 -0.91 -22.39 -5.30
CA LEU A 127 -1.40 -21.15 -5.91
C LEU A 127 -1.18 -19.93 -5.01
N ILE A 128 -1.46 -20.03 -3.71
CA ILE A 128 -1.19 -18.96 -2.74
C ILE A 128 0.30 -18.61 -2.73
N VAL A 129 1.17 -19.61 -2.62
CA VAL A 129 2.63 -19.39 -2.61
C VAL A 129 3.09 -18.68 -3.87
N VAL A 130 2.67 -19.16 -5.04
CA VAL A 130 3.06 -18.58 -6.34
C VAL A 130 2.55 -17.14 -6.48
N LEU A 131 1.28 -16.89 -6.15
CA LEU A 131 0.71 -15.54 -6.22
C LEU A 131 1.44 -14.57 -5.29
N MET A 132 1.63 -14.94 -4.03
CA MET A 132 2.33 -14.08 -3.06
C MET A 132 3.79 -13.83 -3.48
N THR A 133 4.48 -14.82 -4.03
CA THR A 133 5.86 -14.63 -4.51
C THR A 133 5.92 -13.66 -5.68
N ILE A 134 5.05 -13.83 -6.69
CA ILE A 134 4.99 -12.93 -7.85
C ILE A 134 4.65 -11.51 -7.43
N LEU A 135 3.64 -11.35 -6.56
CA LEU A 135 3.21 -10.04 -6.09
C LEU A 135 4.29 -9.33 -5.25
N SER A 136 5.05 -10.09 -4.43
CA SER A 136 6.21 -9.52 -3.70
C SER A 136 7.32 -9.05 -4.66
N ILE A 137 7.64 -9.82 -5.67
CA ILE A 137 8.64 -9.42 -6.67
C ILE A 137 8.18 -8.16 -7.41
N TRP A 138 6.93 -8.12 -7.88
CA TRP A 138 6.38 -6.95 -8.56
C TRP A 138 6.32 -5.71 -7.66
N GLY A 139 5.94 -5.88 -6.40
CA GLY A 139 6.01 -4.79 -5.42
C GLY A 139 7.43 -4.26 -5.25
N SER A 140 8.44 -5.13 -5.23
CA SER A 140 9.84 -4.74 -5.00
C SER A 140 10.47 -3.98 -6.17
N THR A 141 9.91 -4.10 -7.36
CA THR A 141 10.36 -3.38 -8.56
C THR A 141 9.58 -2.09 -8.80
N GLY A 142 8.53 -1.81 -8.02
CA GLY A 142 7.61 -0.70 -8.26
C GLY A 142 6.65 -0.94 -9.43
N THR A 143 6.64 -2.14 -10.01
CA THR A 143 5.71 -2.51 -11.11
C THR A 143 4.27 -2.61 -10.63
N LEU A 144 4.09 -2.98 -9.38
CA LEU A 144 2.79 -3.06 -8.71
C LEU A 144 2.94 -2.44 -7.31
N SER A 145 2.22 -1.36 -7.08
CA SER A 145 2.18 -0.66 -5.80
C SER A 145 0.86 -0.91 -5.07
N TYR A 146 0.68 -0.26 -3.95
CA TYR A 146 -0.55 -0.36 -3.17
C TYR A 146 -1.77 0.18 -3.94
N GLU A 147 -1.57 1.21 -4.75
CA GLU A 147 -2.63 1.86 -5.52
C GLU A 147 -3.29 0.91 -6.52
N GLU A 148 -2.50 0.13 -7.23
CA GLU A 148 -3.00 -0.81 -8.24
C GLU A 148 -3.62 -2.04 -7.59
N ILE A 149 -3.00 -2.60 -6.53
CA ILE A 149 -3.50 -3.83 -5.91
C ILE A 149 -4.85 -3.63 -5.20
N ILE A 150 -5.16 -2.41 -4.74
CA ILE A 150 -6.47 -2.09 -4.16
C ILE A 150 -7.59 -2.55 -5.09
N ALA A 151 -7.53 -2.17 -6.36
CA ALA A 151 -8.56 -2.49 -7.34
C ALA A 151 -8.71 -4.00 -7.59
N PHE A 152 -7.62 -4.77 -7.48
CA PHE A 152 -7.62 -6.23 -7.65
C PHE A 152 -8.10 -6.99 -6.40
N SER A 153 -8.07 -6.39 -5.22
CA SER A 153 -8.38 -7.05 -3.95
C SER A 153 -9.72 -7.79 -3.92
N PRO A 154 -10.84 -7.27 -4.48
CA PRO A 154 -12.10 -8.00 -4.56
C PRO A 154 -12.00 -9.34 -5.30
N ILE A 155 -11.19 -9.39 -6.35
CA ILE A 155 -10.98 -10.63 -7.14
C ILE A 155 -10.28 -11.69 -6.28
N PHE A 156 -9.27 -11.29 -5.52
CA PHE A 156 -8.56 -12.18 -4.60
C PHE A 156 -9.45 -12.63 -3.45
N VAL A 157 -10.36 -11.77 -2.96
CA VAL A 157 -11.36 -12.14 -1.95
C VAL A 157 -12.33 -13.19 -2.51
N SER A 158 -12.88 -12.98 -3.70
CA SER A 158 -13.76 -13.94 -4.36
C SER A 158 -13.04 -15.28 -4.63
N LEU A 159 -11.80 -15.24 -5.09
CA LEU A 159 -10.98 -16.43 -5.29
C LEU A 159 -10.74 -17.18 -3.97
N SER A 160 -10.40 -16.47 -2.91
CA SER A 160 -10.16 -17.03 -1.58
C SER A 160 -11.38 -17.76 -1.04
N ILE A 161 -12.55 -17.11 -1.06
CA ILE A 161 -13.83 -17.69 -0.63
C ILE A 161 -14.18 -18.92 -1.47
N ALA A 162 -14.04 -18.85 -2.79
CA ALA A 162 -14.32 -19.96 -3.69
C ALA A 162 -13.38 -21.17 -3.50
N LEU A 163 -12.17 -20.94 -2.97
CA LEU A 163 -11.21 -22.00 -2.58
C LEU A 163 -11.45 -22.57 -1.17
N GLY A 164 -12.45 -22.05 -0.45
CA GLY A 164 -12.83 -22.49 0.90
C GLY A 164 -11.99 -21.84 2.02
N TYR A 165 -11.45 -20.66 1.76
CA TYR A 165 -10.85 -19.77 2.75
C TYR A 165 -11.82 -18.63 3.09
N ASP A 166 -11.38 -17.63 3.85
CA ASP A 166 -12.17 -16.45 4.18
C ASP A 166 -11.75 -15.20 3.39
N ALA A 167 -12.51 -14.11 3.54
CA ALA A 167 -12.23 -12.84 2.89
C ALA A 167 -10.90 -12.22 3.34
N LEU A 168 -10.55 -12.37 4.62
CA LEU A 168 -9.29 -11.85 5.17
C LEU A 168 -8.07 -12.55 4.55
N THR A 169 -8.17 -13.86 4.29
CA THR A 169 -7.15 -14.60 3.52
C THR A 169 -6.99 -14.01 2.12
N GLY A 170 -8.08 -13.64 1.45
CA GLY A 170 -8.03 -13.01 0.12
C GLY A 170 -7.26 -11.68 0.13
N VAL A 171 -7.55 -10.81 1.12
CA VAL A 171 -6.79 -9.57 1.34
C VAL A 171 -5.33 -9.86 1.66
N ALA A 172 -5.07 -10.84 2.52
CA ALA A 172 -3.71 -11.22 2.87
C ALA A 172 -2.89 -11.69 1.67
N ILE A 173 -3.47 -12.47 0.76
CA ILE A 173 -2.81 -12.96 -0.46
C ILE A 173 -2.51 -11.83 -1.45
N SER A 174 -3.34 -10.81 -1.51
CA SER A 174 -3.19 -9.69 -2.46
C SER A 174 -2.28 -8.59 -1.93
N VAL A 175 -2.61 -7.99 -0.80
CA VAL A 175 -2.00 -6.73 -0.35
C VAL A 175 -0.72 -6.95 0.45
N VAL A 176 -0.67 -7.98 1.29
CA VAL A 176 0.53 -8.23 2.13
C VAL A 176 1.79 -8.45 1.29
N PRO A 177 1.79 -9.31 0.26
CA PRO A 177 3.00 -9.53 -0.53
C PRO A 177 3.43 -8.28 -1.32
N VAL A 178 2.49 -7.48 -1.82
CA VAL A 178 2.82 -6.20 -2.46
C VAL A 178 3.48 -5.26 -1.47
N GLY A 179 2.93 -5.16 -0.25
CA GLY A 179 3.51 -4.35 0.82
C GLY A 179 4.90 -4.81 1.24
N ILE A 180 5.10 -6.12 1.37
CA ILE A 180 6.42 -6.72 1.65
C ILE A 180 7.41 -6.39 0.53
N GLY A 181 7.00 -6.56 -0.73
CA GLY A 181 7.82 -6.21 -1.89
C GLY A 181 8.19 -4.74 -1.92
N PHE A 182 7.20 -3.87 -1.82
CA PHE A 182 7.38 -2.42 -1.79
C PHE A 182 8.35 -1.98 -0.69
N ALA A 183 8.20 -2.51 0.52
CA ALA A 183 9.07 -2.20 1.65
C ALA A 183 10.50 -2.75 1.51
N SER A 184 10.65 -3.89 0.82
CA SER A 184 11.96 -4.52 0.55
C SER A 184 12.54 -4.09 -0.80
N ALA A 185 12.10 -2.97 -1.36
CA ALA A 185 12.35 -2.50 -2.72
C ALA A 185 13.75 -2.82 -3.26
N THR A 186 13.81 -3.55 -4.36
CA THR A 186 15.08 -3.91 -5.01
C THR A 186 15.50 -2.87 -6.04
N VAL A 187 14.59 -2.53 -6.96
CA VAL A 187 14.83 -1.56 -8.05
C VAL A 187 13.65 -0.60 -8.23
N ASN A 188 12.92 -0.30 -7.15
CA ASN A 188 11.79 0.63 -7.21
C ASN A 188 12.28 2.08 -7.44
N PRO A 189 11.99 2.69 -8.60
CA PRO A 189 12.47 4.03 -8.91
C PRO A 189 11.77 5.12 -8.09
N PHE A 190 10.57 4.85 -7.56
CA PHE A 190 9.72 5.83 -6.88
C PHE A 190 10.05 5.98 -5.39
N THR A 191 10.72 5.01 -4.79
CA THR A 191 11.10 5.02 -3.38
C THR A 191 12.61 4.95 -3.22
N ILE A 192 13.20 3.76 -3.35
CA ILE A 192 14.64 3.54 -3.16
C ILE A 192 15.47 4.39 -4.14
N GLY A 193 15.05 4.51 -5.41
CA GLY A 193 15.74 5.31 -6.41
C GLY A 193 15.76 6.80 -6.05
N VAL A 194 14.63 7.34 -5.55
CA VAL A 194 14.55 8.72 -5.07
C VAL A 194 15.41 8.93 -3.83
N ALA A 195 15.29 8.03 -2.83
CA ALA A 195 16.03 8.14 -1.58
C ALA A 195 17.55 8.07 -1.81
N GLN A 196 18.02 7.13 -2.64
CA GLN A 196 19.44 7.00 -2.98
C GLN A 196 19.95 8.21 -3.75
N SER A 197 19.15 8.75 -4.68
CA SER A 197 19.54 9.98 -5.39
C SER A 197 19.71 11.17 -4.45
N ILE A 198 18.85 11.31 -3.42
CA ILE A 198 18.98 12.37 -2.42
C ILE A 198 20.19 12.12 -1.52
N ALA A 199 20.44 10.86 -1.17
CA ALA A 199 21.59 10.46 -0.36
C ALA A 199 22.92 10.45 -1.15
N GLU A 200 22.91 10.88 -2.43
CA GLU A 200 24.08 10.89 -3.31
C GLU A 200 24.73 9.50 -3.48
N LEU A 201 23.89 8.45 -3.45
CA LEU A 201 24.31 7.08 -3.66
C LEU A 201 24.03 6.65 -5.11
N PRO A 202 24.84 5.73 -5.68
CA PRO A 202 24.50 5.13 -6.98
C PRO A 202 23.12 4.49 -6.92
N VAL A 203 22.26 4.82 -7.87
CA VAL A 203 20.88 4.33 -7.91
C VAL A 203 20.86 2.81 -7.98
N PHE A 204 20.02 2.20 -7.14
CA PHE A 204 19.89 0.78 -6.93
C PHE A 204 21.14 0.06 -6.35
N SER A 205 22.16 0.80 -5.90
CA SER A 205 23.29 0.22 -5.17
C SER A 205 22.83 -0.54 -3.92
N GLY A 206 23.61 -1.52 -3.47
CA GLY A 206 23.27 -2.35 -2.30
C GLY A 206 22.10 -3.33 -2.53
N ILE A 207 21.74 -3.63 -3.79
CA ILE A 207 20.61 -4.49 -4.16
C ILE A 207 20.71 -5.90 -3.55
N GLY A 208 21.91 -6.46 -3.39
CA GLY A 208 22.10 -7.82 -2.87
C GLY A 208 21.51 -8.00 -1.47
N TYR A 209 21.74 -7.04 -0.58
CA TYR A 209 21.18 -7.06 0.77
C TYR A 209 19.65 -6.93 0.75
N ARG A 210 19.12 -6.05 -0.09
CA ARG A 210 17.66 -5.89 -0.25
C ARG A 210 16.99 -7.12 -0.87
N CYS A 211 17.67 -7.85 -1.76
CA CYS A 211 17.20 -9.15 -2.24
C CYS A 211 17.10 -10.20 -1.13
N LEU A 212 18.08 -10.23 -0.22
CA LEU A 212 18.02 -11.09 0.97
C LEU A 212 16.83 -10.71 1.86
N VAL A 213 16.63 -9.40 2.12
CA VAL A 213 15.48 -8.89 2.87
C VAL A 213 14.17 -9.32 2.21
N LEU A 214 14.04 -9.11 0.90
CA LEU A 214 12.86 -9.51 0.13
C LEU A 214 12.57 -11.00 0.27
N ALA A 215 13.59 -11.86 0.12
CA ALA A 215 13.42 -13.30 0.22
C ALA A 215 12.94 -13.74 1.61
N VAL A 216 13.58 -13.23 2.67
CA VAL A 216 13.22 -13.57 4.05
C VAL A 216 11.82 -13.05 4.41
N MET A 217 11.52 -11.80 4.11
CA MET A 217 10.24 -11.19 4.43
C MET A 217 9.09 -11.81 3.63
N THR A 218 9.33 -12.15 2.35
CA THR A 218 8.35 -12.87 1.52
C THR A 218 8.11 -14.27 2.08
N ALA A 219 9.15 -15.03 2.41
CA ALA A 219 9.00 -16.36 3.01
C ALA A 219 8.22 -16.30 4.33
N PHE A 220 8.56 -15.34 5.21
CA PHE A 220 7.83 -15.12 6.46
C PHE A 220 6.35 -14.81 6.20
N SER A 221 6.05 -13.89 5.28
CA SER A 221 4.67 -13.50 4.97
C SER A 221 3.85 -14.68 4.42
N ILE A 222 4.44 -15.48 3.53
CA ILE A 222 3.80 -16.69 2.99
C ILE A 222 3.50 -17.68 4.12
N LEU A 223 4.46 -17.97 5.01
CA LEU A 223 4.26 -18.89 6.12
C LEU A 223 3.16 -18.42 7.07
N TYR A 224 3.14 -17.13 7.40
CA TYR A 224 2.12 -16.54 8.26
C TYR A 224 0.72 -16.65 7.64
N VAL A 225 0.58 -16.26 6.37
CA VAL A 225 -0.70 -16.32 5.64
C VAL A 225 -1.16 -17.77 5.47
N LEU A 226 -0.26 -18.69 5.10
CA LEU A 226 -0.61 -20.11 4.98
C LEU A 226 -1.03 -20.74 6.31
N HIS A 227 -0.38 -20.35 7.42
CA HIS A 227 -0.78 -20.81 8.75
C HIS A 227 -2.22 -20.40 9.07
N TYR A 228 -2.54 -19.12 8.84
CA TYR A 228 -3.91 -18.62 9.04
C TYR A 228 -4.91 -19.28 8.09
N ALA A 229 -4.62 -19.30 6.79
CA ALA A 229 -5.47 -19.90 5.77
C ALA A 229 -5.80 -21.37 6.05
N ASN A 230 -4.78 -22.16 6.42
CA ASN A 230 -4.97 -23.57 6.79
C ASN A 230 -5.83 -23.75 8.06
N ARG A 231 -5.65 -22.85 9.02
CA ARG A 231 -6.47 -22.86 10.26
C ARG A 231 -7.94 -22.58 9.96
N VAL A 232 -8.22 -21.58 9.12
CA VAL A 232 -9.58 -21.22 8.69
C VAL A 232 -10.20 -22.34 7.84
N LYS A 233 -9.44 -22.92 6.91
CA LYS A 233 -9.92 -24.00 6.04
C LYS A 233 -10.32 -25.25 6.82
N LYS A 234 -9.57 -25.57 7.90
CA LYS A 234 -9.89 -26.72 8.79
C LYS A 234 -11.08 -26.44 9.69
N ASP A 235 -11.23 -25.22 10.13
CA ASP A 235 -12.26 -24.81 11.07
C ASP A 235 -12.68 -23.35 10.76
N PRO A 236 -13.75 -23.17 9.95
CA PRO A 236 -14.24 -21.83 9.58
C PRO A 236 -14.61 -20.93 10.77
N SER A 237 -14.93 -21.50 11.93
CA SER A 237 -15.23 -20.71 13.13
C SER A 237 -14.02 -19.95 13.68
N LYS A 238 -12.81 -20.30 13.25
CA LYS A 238 -11.54 -19.63 13.61
C LYS A 238 -11.22 -18.43 12.73
N SER A 239 -12.04 -18.17 11.72
CA SER A 239 -11.93 -16.95 10.92
C SER A 239 -12.22 -15.71 11.78
N PHE A 240 -11.40 -14.67 11.62
CA PHE A 240 -11.65 -13.37 12.28
C PHE A 240 -12.88 -12.66 11.72
N VAL A 241 -13.39 -13.11 10.56
CA VAL A 241 -14.50 -12.49 9.81
C VAL A 241 -15.64 -13.47 9.53
N SER A 242 -15.76 -14.54 10.33
CA SER A 242 -16.79 -15.58 10.16
C SER A 242 -18.23 -15.10 10.32
N ASP A 243 -18.42 -13.96 10.99
CA ASP A 243 -19.71 -13.33 11.29
C ASP A 243 -20.09 -12.21 10.30
N VAL A 244 -19.25 -11.95 9.29
CA VAL A 244 -19.49 -10.92 8.29
C VAL A 244 -20.07 -11.55 7.03
N ASP A 245 -21.09 -10.88 6.43
CA ASP A 245 -21.69 -11.32 5.19
C ASP A 245 -20.82 -10.93 3.98
N TYR A 246 -20.36 -11.94 3.25
CA TYR A 246 -19.58 -11.81 2.03
C TYR A 246 -20.31 -12.35 0.80
N SER A 247 -21.65 -12.37 0.80
CA SER A 247 -22.46 -12.85 -0.32
C SER A 247 -22.10 -12.16 -1.65
N ASP A 248 -21.75 -10.88 -1.61
CA ASP A 248 -21.32 -10.11 -2.81
C ASP A 248 -20.04 -10.67 -3.45
N PHE A 249 -19.22 -11.37 -2.70
CA PHE A 249 -17.95 -11.94 -3.16
C PHE A 249 -18.02 -13.45 -3.37
N THR A 250 -19.17 -14.07 -3.06
CA THR A 250 -19.40 -15.49 -3.33
C THR A 250 -19.69 -15.72 -4.79
N ILE A 251 -19.11 -16.80 -5.31
CA ILE A 251 -19.36 -17.23 -6.68
C ILE A 251 -20.46 -18.29 -6.63
N ASP A 252 -21.65 -17.94 -7.11
CA ASP A 252 -22.81 -18.82 -7.21
C ASP A 252 -22.55 -20.02 -8.13
N GLU A 253 -23.38 -21.07 -8.03
CA GLU A 253 -23.25 -22.25 -8.90
C GLU A 253 -23.33 -21.90 -10.40
N GLU A 254 -24.13 -20.89 -10.76
CA GLU A 254 -24.22 -20.38 -12.12
C GLU A 254 -22.89 -19.80 -12.59
N LYS A 255 -22.26 -18.98 -11.79
CA LYS A 255 -20.92 -18.40 -12.07
C LYS A 255 -19.85 -19.47 -12.09
N MET A 256 -19.92 -20.49 -11.21
CA MET A 256 -19.00 -21.63 -11.17
C MET A 256 -19.08 -22.49 -12.44
N ASN A 257 -20.24 -22.49 -13.12
CA ASN A 257 -20.45 -23.20 -14.39
C ASN A 257 -20.17 -22.32 -15.61
N THR A 258 -19.71 -21.09 -15.41
CA THR A 258 -19.36 -20.17 -16.49
C THR A 258 -18.31 -20.77 -17.42
N PRO A 259 -18.60 -20.95 -18.72
CA PRO A 259 -17.66 -21.56 -19.65
C PRO A 259 -16.52 -20.59 -19.95
N PHE A 260 -15.29 -21.07 -20.01
CA PHE A 260 -14.11 -20.27 -20.37
C PHE A 260 -13.97 -20.16 -21.88
N THR A 261 -14.88 -19.38 -22.50
CA THR A 261 -14.97 -19.15 -23.95
C THR A 261 -13.71 -18.46 -24.49
N LEU A 262 -13.54 -18.46 -25.82
CA LEU A 262 -12.41 -17.77 -26.47
C LEU A 262 -12.40 -16.27 -26.14
N GLN A 263 -13.57 -15.60 -26.17
CA GLN A 263 -13.67 -14.17 -25.82
C GLN A 263 -13.21 -13.88 -24.39
N ARG A 264 -13.59 -14.73 -23.41
CA ARG A 264 -13.16 -14.61 -22.02
C ARG A 264 -11.66 -14.87 -21.85
N LYS A 265 -11.11 -15.86 -22.59
CA LYS A 265 -9.65 -16.11 -22.63
C LYS A 265 -8.90 -14.90 -23.19
N LEU A 266 -9.38 -14.32 -24.29
CA LEU A 266 -8.78 -13.13 -24.91
C LEU A 266 -8.91 -11.91 -23.99
N SER A 267 -10.01 -11.76 -23.26
CA SER A 267 -10.18 -10.68 -22.26
C SER A 267 -9.17 -10.81 -21.13
N MET A 268 -8.96 -12.02 -20.58
CA MET A 268 -7.92 -12.26 -19.57
C MET A 268 -6.52 -12.06 -20.13
N LEU A 269 -6.28 -12.45 -21.37
CA LEU A 269 -5.00 -12.21 -22.04
C LEU A 269 -4.74 -10.71 -22.25
N ALA A 270 -5.77 -9.95 -22.63
CA ALA A 270 -5.65 -8.49 -22.78
C ALA A 270 -5.30 -7.83 -21.45
N LEU A 271 -5.93 -8.25 -20.35
CA LEU A 271 -5.56 -7.76 -19.00
C LEU A 271 -4.11 -8.13 -18.65
N LEU A 272 -3.70 -9.37 -18.89
CA LEU A 272 -2.33 -9.82 -18.63
C LEU A 272 -1.30 -9.03 -19.45
N ILE A 273 -1.57 -8.83 -20.73
CA ILE A 273 -0.72 -8.00 -21.61
C ILE A 273 -0.67 -6.57 -21.08
N GLY A 274 -1.80 -5.99 -20.67
CA GLY A 274 -1.85 -4.67 -20.05
C GLY A 274 -0.94 -4.57 -18.84
N VAL A 275 -1.01 -5.54 -17.90
CA VAL A 275 -0.13 -5.60 -16.72
C VAL A 275 1.35 -5.75 -17.12
N CYS A 276 1.67 -6.58 -18.11
CA CYS A 276 3.06 -6.71 -18.60
C CYS A 276 3.56 -5.40 -19.23
N VAL A 277 2.74 -4.72 -20.02
CA VAL A 277 3.06 -3.42 -20.63
C VAL A 277 3.24 -2.34 -19.57
N MET A 278 2.39 -2.31 -18.53
CA MET A 278 2.58 -1.42 -17.37
C MET A 278 3.95 -1.67 -16.72
N GLY A 279 4.27 -2.92 -16.41
CA GLY A 279 5.55 -3.28 -15.80
C GLY A 279 6.74 -2.88 -16.67
N TYR A 280 6.69 -3.15 -17.96
CA TYR A 280 7.73 -2.72 -18.90
C TYR A 280 7.86 -1.20 -18.94
N GLY A 281 6.74 -0.48 -19.02
CA GLY A 281 6.72 0.99 -19.08
C GLY A 281 7.27 1.62 -17.80
N LEU A 282 6.92 1.10 -16.62
CA LEU A 282 7.41 1.58 -15.33
C LEU A 282 8.93 1.35 -15.17
N ILE A 283 9.44 0.18 -15.59
CA ILE A 283 10.85 -0.19 -15.40
C ILE A 283 11.76 0.47 -16.46
N PHE A 284 11.35 0.47 -17.73
CA PHE A 284 12.24 0.82 -18.84
C PHE A 284 11.93 2.15 -19.52
N LEU A 285 10.69 2.67 -19.42
CA LEU A 285 10.26 3.88 -20.14
C LEU A 285 10.02 5.07 -19.19
N GLY A 286 10.25 4.91 -17.88
CA GLY A 286 10.03 5.98 -16.91
C GLY A 286 8.54 6.37 -16.77
N TRP A 287 7.61 5.45 -17.04
CA TRP A 287 6.19 5.69 -16.84
C TRP A 287 5.87 5.91 -15.37
N TYR A 288 4.75 6.57 -15.12
CA TYR A 288 4.24 6.83 -13.79
C TYR A 288 2.72 6.63 -13.74
N ILE A 289 2.06 7.04 -12.69
CA ILE A 289 0.63 6.81 -12.39
C ILE A 289 -0.28 7.11 -13.59
N ASN A 290 -0.01 8.18 -14.35
CA ASN A 290 -0.87 8.61 -15.47
C ASN A 290 -0.88 7.57 -16.60
N GLN A 291 0.28 6.99 -16.94
CA GLN A 291 0.38 5.97 -17.98
C GLN A 291 -0.25 4.67 -17.54
N VAL A 292 -0.13 4.31 -16.25
CA VAL A 292 -0.82 3.14 -15.67
C VAL A 292 -2.34 3.29 -15.78
N ALA A 293 -2.87 4.45 -15.42
CA ALA A 293 -4.30 4.76 -15.57
C ALA A 293 -4.74 4.65 -17.03
N ALA A 294 -3.95 5.17 -17.98
CA ALA A 294 -4.23 5.07 -19.40
C ALA A 294 -4.28 3.62 -19.89
N ILE A 295 -3.38 2.74 -19.42
CA ILE A 295 -3.40 1.32 -19.79
C ILE A 295 -4.69 0.65 -19.31
N PHE A 296 -5.16 0.91 -18.09
CA PHE A 296 -6.45 0.37 -17.62
C PHE A 296 -7.61 0.80 -18.53
N MET A 297 -7.61 2.05 -18.98
CA MET A 297 -8.65 2.54 -19.92
C MET A 297 -8.52 1.86 -21.29
N ILE A 298 -7.31 1.70 -21.84
CA ILE A 298 -7.07 0.99 -23.11
C ILE A 298 -7.53 -0.47 -22.99
N VAL A 299 -7.15 -1.19 -21.92
CA VAL A 299 -7.60 -2.56 -21.68
C VAL A 299 -9.12 -2.64 -21.65
N SER A 300 -9.79 -1.70 -21.00
CA SER A 300 -11.26 -1.64 -20.94
C SER A 300 -11.88 -1.58 -22.33
N VAL A 301 -11.39 -0.68 -23.18
CA VAL A 301 -11.89 -0.53 -24.56
C VAL A 301 -11.62 -1.80 -25.36
N VAL A 302 -10.39 -2.33 -25.30
CA VAL A 302 -10.01 -3.56 -26.02
C VAL A 302 -10.87 -4.74 -25.59
N VAL A 303 -11.11 -4.92 -24.28
CA VAL A 303 -11.97 -6.00 -23.76
C VAL A 303 -13.42 -5.82 -24.20
N GLY A 304 -13.93 -4.59 -24.19
CA GLY A 304 -15.27 -4.28 -24.72
C GLY A 304 -15.39 -4.68 -26.18
N LEU A 305 -14.40 -4.36 -27.02
CA LEU A 305 -14.38 -4.71 -28.44
C LEU A 305 -14.26 -6.25 -28.67
N ILE A 306 -13.42 -6.95 -27.90
CA ILE A 306 -13.31 -8.42 -27.93
C ILE A 306 -14.66 -9.06 -27.66
N ASN A 307 -15.45 -8.50 -26.74
CA ASN A 307 -16.79 -8.98 -26.41
C ASN A 307 -17.88 -8.41 -27.30
N ARG A 308 -17.52 -7.69 -28.38
CA ARG A 308 -18.45 -7.11 -29.38
C ARG A 308 -19.46 -6.15 -28.75
N TRP A 309 -19.05 -5.40 -27.72
CA TRP A 309 -19.91 -4.40 -27.10
C TRP A 309 -19.92 -3.10 -27.92
N GLY A 310 -21.10 -2.50 -28.04
CA GLY A 310 -21.20 -1.17 -28.64
C GLY A 310 -20.64 -0.07 -27.72
N PRO A 311 -20.27 1.11 -28.29
CA PRO A 311 -19.65 2.21 -27.55
C PRO A 311 -20.43 2.63 -26.29
N ASN A 312 -21.75 2.74 -26.40
CA ASN A 312 -22.63 3.13 -25.28
C ASN A 312 -22.57 2.12 -24.13
N ARG A 313 -22.51 0.80 -24.45
CA ARG A 313 -22.39 -0.24 -23.42
C ARG A 313 -21.05 -0.15 -22.70
N ILE A 314 -19.97 0.07 -23.45
CA ILE A 314 -18.64 0.25 -22.86
C ILE A 314 -18.66 1.47 -21.93
N ALA A 315 -19.13 2.63 -22.40
CA ALA A 315 -19.17 3.84 -21.62
C ALA A 315 -20.01 3.69 -20.34
N ASN A 316 -21.21 3.13 -20.44
CA ASN A 316 -22.09 2.92 -19.28
C ASN A 316 -21.43 1.99 -18.25
N THR A 317 -20.80 0.89 -18.72
CA THR A 317 -20.11 -0.05 -17.83
C THR A 317 -18.91 0.60 -17.15
N LEU A 318 -18.18 1.47 -17.84
CA LEU A 318 -17.08 2.24 -17.24
C LEU A 318 -17.61 3.18 -16.14
N CYS A 319 -18.70 3.91 -16.40
CA CYS A 319 -19.33 4.79 -15.41
C CYS A 319 -19.82 4.03 -14.17
N GLU A 320 -20.42 2.84 -14.35
CA GLU A 320 -20.81 1.98 -13.24
C GLU A 320 -19.57 1.52 -12.42
N GLY A 321 -18.46 1.21 -13.09
CA GLY A 321 -17.19 0.85 -12.46
C GLY A 321 -16.60 2.01 -11.65
N LEU A 322 -16.64 3.24 -12.18
CA LEU A 322 -16.21 4.45 -11.46
C LEU A 322 -16.90 4.57 -10.10
N SER A 323 -18.23 4.37 -10.07
CA SER A 323 -19.00 4.51 -8.84
C SER A 323 -18.55 3.57 -7.72
N ARG A 324 -18.02 2.39 -8.06
CA ARG A 324 -17.45 1.44 -7.09
C ARG A 324 -16.14 1.91 -6.47
N GLY A 325 -15.38 2.74 -7.18
CA GLY A 325 -14.12 3.32 -6.73
C GLY A 325 -14.25 4.58 -5.88
N VAL A 326 -15.43 5.18 -5.74
CA VAL A 326 -15.62 6.49 -5.12
C VAL A 326 -15.11 6.54 -3.68
N VAL A 327 -15.46 5.54 -2.85
CA VAL A 327 -15.02 5.50 -1.43
C VAL A 327 -13.50 5.44 -1.36
N ALA A 328 -12.87 4.59 -2.16
CA ALA A 328 -11.41 4.46 -2.20
C ALA A 328 -10.74 5.77 -2.63
N ALA A 329 -11.22 6.38 -3.72
CA ALA A 329 -10.68 7.62 -4.25
C ALA A 329 -10.80 8.79 -3.27
N LEU A 330 -11.98 8.98 -2.66
CA LEU A 330 -12.19 10.03 -1.67
C LEU A 330 -11.36 9.82 -0.40
N THR A 331 -11.15 8.57 0.02
CA THR A 331 -10.31 8.25 1.18
C THR A 331 -8.87 8.75 0.98
N VAL A 332 -8.30 8.56 -0.21
CA VAL A 332 -6.95 9.05 -0.55
C VAL A 332 -6.89 10.58 -0.48
N GLY A 333 -7.90 11.26 -1.03
CA GLY A 333 -7.98 12.72 -0.98
C GLY A 333 -8.05 13.26 0.45
N VAL A 334 -8.88 12.67 1.30
CA VAL A 334 -9.00 13.08 2.72
C VAL A 334 -7.68 12.85 3.47
N ALA A 335 -7.03 11.70 3.26
CA ALA A 335 -5.73 11.42 3.86
C ALA A 335 -4.67 12.45 3.41
N ARG A 336 -4.68 12.85 2.13
CA ARG A 336 -3.80 13.90 1.61
C ARG A 336 -4.11 15.28 2.21
N GLY A 337 -5.38 15.57 2.53
CA GLY A 337 -5.79 16.79 3.22
C GLY A 337 -5.12 16.99 4.58
N ILE A 338 -4.78 15.90 5.28
CA ILE A 338 -4.00 15.94 6.54
C ILE A 338 -2.62 16.57 6.27
N LEU A 339 -1.94 16.11 5.21
CA LEU A 339 -0.65 16.66 4.81
C LEU A 339 -0.75 18.14 4.43
N VAL A 340 -1.80 18.52 3.70
CA VAL A 340 -2.07 19.93 3.34
C VAL A 340 -2.18 20.81 4.59
N VAL A 341 -2.91 20.38 5.60
CA VAL A 341 -3.04 21.10 6.89
C VAL A 341 -1.69 21.27 7.56
N LEU A 342 -0.92 20.19 7.72
CA LEU A 342 0.39 20.22 8.38
C LEU A 342 1.40 21.09 7.62
N THR A 343 1.34 21.09 6.29
CA THR A 343 2.19 21.92 5.42
C THR A 343 1.82 23.40 5.54
N LYS A 344 0.52 23.75 5.49
CA LYS A 344 0.04 25.14 5.71
C LYS A 344 0.42 25.65 7.09
N GLY A 345 0.36 24.80 8.11
CA GLY A 345 0.74 25.12 9.47
C GLY A 345 2.25 25.22 9.71
N ASN A 346 3.09 24.86 8.72
CA ASN A 346 4.54 24.77 8.84
C ASN A 346 5.01 23.88 10.01
N VAL A 347 4.26 22.81 10.30
CA VAL A 347 4.51 21.92 11.45
C VAL A 347 5.44 20.76 11.09
N ILE A 348 5.44 20.33 9.83
CA ILE A 348 6.21 19.16 9.39
C ILE A 348 7.70 19.32 9.64
N ASP A 349 8.27 20.46 9.22
CA ASP A 349 9.70 20.72 9.33
C ASP A 349 10.12 20.83 10.82
N THR A 350 9.26 21.35 11.69
CA THR A 350 9.49 21.38 13.15
C THR A 350 9.50 19.99 13.77
N LEU A 351 8.54 19.14 13.38
CA LEU A 351 8.49 17.75 13.87
C LEU A 351 9.74 16.96 13.45
N ILE A 352 10.16 17.13 12.20
CA ILE A 352 11.36 16.50 11.68
C ILE A 352 12.60 17.00 12.44
N HIS A 353 12.75 18.32 12.62
CA HIS A 353 13.87 18.92 13.35
C HIS A 353 13.97 18.40 14.79
N GLY A 354 12.86 18.31 15.49
CA GLY A 354 12.83 17.77 16.85
C GLY A 354 13.27 16.29 16.92
N CYS A 355 12.80 15.46 15.98
CA CYS A 355 13.22 14.06 15.92
C CYS A 355 14.70 13.90 15.58
N VAL A 356 15.21 14.71 14.67
CA VAL A 356 16.62 14.72 14.26
C VAL A 356 17.55 15.04 15.43
N SER A 357 17.29 16.11 16.14
CA SER A 357 18.10 16.52 17.30
C SER A 357 18.14 15.44 18.39
N PHE A 358 17.07 14.64 18.51
CA PHE A 358 17.07 13.48 19.41
C PHE A 358 17.97 12.33 18.88
N LEU A 359 17.92 12.03 17.57
CA LEU A 359 18.71 10.97 16.97
C LEU A 359 20.22 11.20 17.08
N GLU A 360 20.68 12.45 16.96
CA GLU A 360 22.09 12.82 17.08
C GLU A 360 22.69 12.50 18.46
N SER A 361 21.86 12.43 19.50
CA SER A 361 22.30 12.14 20.87
C SER A 361 22.50 10.64 21.17
N LEU A 362 22.11 9.75 20.25
CA LEU A 362 22.08 8.30 20.45
C LEU A 362 23.38 7.61 19.97
N SER A 363 23.60 6.38 20.42
CA SER A 363 24.65 5.52 19.88
C SER A 363 24.33 5.07 18.43
N LEU A 364 25.36 4.69 17.64
CA LEU A 364 25.22 4.32 16.23
C LEU A 364 24.05 3.34 15.94
N TYR A 365 23.98 2.24 16.69
CA TYR A 365 22.89 1.25 16.54
C TYR A 365 21.53 1.83 16.96
N ALA A 366 21.50 2.59 18.04
CA ALA A 366 20.27 3.21 18.52
C ALA A 366 19.77 4.28 17.54
N SER A 367 20.67 5.06 16.93
CA SER A 367 20.32 6.04 15.90
C SER A 367 19.77 5.37 14.64
N ALA A 368 20.37 4.29 14.17
CA ALA A 368 19.87 3.54 13.02
C ALA A 368 18.47 2.96 13.26
N ILE A 369 18.22 2.39 14.46
CA ILE A 369 16.87 1.93 14.86
C ILE A 369 15.94 3.13 15.04
N GLY A 370 16.41 4.22 15.63
CA GLY A 370 15.67 5.46 15.78
C GLY A 370 15.24 6.05 14.44
N MET A 371 16.10 6.02 13.41
CA MET A 371 15.74 6.40 12.04
C MET A 371 14.62 5.52 11.49
N LEU A 372 14.67 4.21 11.71
CA LEU A 372 13.59 3.29 11.31
C LEU A 372 12.27 3.66 12.00
N VAL A 373 12.29 3.88 13.31
CA VAL A 373 11.08 4.27 14.09
C VAL A 373 10.55 5.61 13.59
N PHE A 374 11.44 6.59 13.42
CA PHE A 374 11.08 7.90 12.89
C PHE A 374 10.38 7.81 11.53
N GLN A 375 10.94 7.06 10.60
CA GLN A 375 10.37 6.89 9.26
C GLN A 375 8.99 6.19 9.31
N ASN A 376 8.82 5.21 10.21
CA ASN A 376 7.51 4.59 10.46
C ASN A 376 6.47 5.59 10.96
N LEU A 377 6.86 6.48 11.89
CA LEU A 377 5.96 7.51 12.42
C LEU A 377 5.67 8.59 11.39
N LEU A 378 6.70 9.00 10.62
CA LEU A 378 6.54 9.99 9.58
C LEU A 378 5.59 9.53 8.47
N ASN A 379 5.59 8.25 8.12
CA ASN A 379 4.67 7.70 7.13
C ASN A 379 3.19 7.82 7.54
N PHE A 380 2.90 7.88 8.84
CA PHE A 380 1.54 8.20 9.29
C PHE A 380 1.08 9.59 8.83
N LEU A 381 2.01 10.56 8.77
CA LEU A 381 1.73 11.95 8.38
C LEU A 381 1.90 12.16 6.87
N VAL A 382 2.85 11.45 6.26
CA VAL A 382 3.25 11.60 4.85
C VAL A 382 3.21 10.22 4.16
N PRO A 383 2.02 9.65 3.92
CA PRO A 383 1.88 8.31 3.33
C PRO A 383 2.18 8.33 1.81
N SER A 384 3.44 8.60 1.47
CA SER A 384 3.89 8.71 0.08
C SER A 384 5.39 8.46 0.00
N GLY A 385 5.80 7.35 -0.62
CA GLY A 385 7.21 6.97 -0.67
C GLY A 385 8.13 8.06 -1.22
N SER A 386 7.86 8.59 -2.40
CA SER A 386 8.66 9.69 -2.97
C SER A 386 8.54 11.00 -2.18
N GLY A 387 7.35 11.30 -1.64
CA GLY A 387 7.10 12.47 -0.81
C GLY A 387 7.85 12.39 0.52
N GLN A 388 7.79 11.26 1.20
CA GLN A 388 8.52 11.03 2.45
C GLN A 388 10.04 11.08 2.21
N ALA A 389 10.54 10.48 1.13
CA ALA A 389 11.95 10.57 0.76
C ALA A 389 12.40 12.02 0.55
N ALA A 390 11.61 12.83 -0.19
CA ALA A 390 11.94 14.22 -0.49
C ALA A 390 11.99 15.11 0.75
N VAL A 391 11.21 14.79 1.79
CA VAL A 391 11.15 15.56 3.04
C VAL A 391 12.18 15.05 4.06
N ALA A 392 12.33 13.73 4.21
CA ALA A 392 13.17 13.15 5.26
C ALA A 392 14.63 12.97 4.85
N MET A 393 14.91 12.50 3.63
CA MET A 393 16.28 12.11 3.26
C MET A 393 17.29 13.25 3.22
N PRO A 394 16.95 14.49 2.80
CA PRO A 394 17.88 15.62 2.88
C PRO A 394 18.37 15.93 4.29
N ILE A 395 17.60 15.54 5.30
CA ILE A 395 17.90 15.79 6.71
C ILE A 395 18.58 14.57 7.33
N ILE A 396 18.06 13.37 7.07
CA ILE A 396 18.58 12.12 7.65
C ILE A 396 19.97 11.76 7.08
N THR A 397 20.24 12.10 5.82
CA THR A 397 21.54 11.81 5.17
C THR A 397 22.70 12.51 5.86
N PRO A 398 22.68 13.85 6.09
CA PRO A 398 23.75 14.53 6.84
C PRO A 398 23.93 14.01 8.28
N ILE A 399 22.83 13.57 8.92
CA ILE A 399 22.92 12.99 10.26
C ILE A 399 23.65 11.64 10.21
N ALA A 400 23.34 10.80 9.21
CA ALA A 400 24.04 9.56 9.02
C ALA A 400 25.56 9.80 8.90
N ASP A 401 25.96 10.82 8.12
CA ASP A 401 27.38 11.22 8.00
C ASP A 401 27.96 11.68 9.34
N LEU A 402 27.25 12.51 10.09
CA LEU A 402 27.69 13.07 11.35
C LEU A 402 27.95 11.97 12.42
N ILE A 403 27.10 10.96 12.45
CA ILE A 403 27.23 9.82 13.38
C ILE A 403 28.08 8.66 12.81
N HIS A 404 28.73 8.87 11.66
CA HIS A 404 29.49 7.86 10.94
C HIS A 404 28.70 6.60 10.58
N LEU A 405 27.41 6.76 10.27
CA LEU A 405 26.53 5.71 9.77
C LEU A 405 26.54 5.75 8.24
N ASN A 406 26.72 4.62 7.58
CA ASN A 406 26.67 4.56 6.13
C ASN A 406 25.31 5.04 5.61
N ARG A 407 25.31 5.96 4.65
CA ARG A 407 24.08 6.53 4.04
C ARG A 407 23.13 5.45 3.50
N GLN A 408 23.65 4.30 3.06
CA GLN A 408 22.84 3.19 2.58
C GLN A 408 21.95 2.59 3.68
N ILE A 409 22.41 2.63 4.94
CA ILE A 409 21.62 2.17 6.10
C ILE A 409 20.50 3.16 6.41
N ALA A 410 20.77 4.47 6.28
CA ALA A 410 19.74 5.50 6.42
C ALA A 410 18.64 5.34 5.34
N VAL A 411 19.04 5.06 4.10
CA VAL A 411 18.11 4.75 2.99
C VAL A 411 17.33 3.47 3.26
N LEU A 412 17.96 2.44 3.84
CA LEU A 412 17.28 1.21 4.22
C LEU A 412 16.24 1.44 5.33
N ALA A 413 16.59 2.25 6.33
CA ALA A 413 15.66 2.64 7.41
C ALA A 413 14.46 3.42 6.87
N PHE A 414 14.68 4.34 5.92
CA PHE A 414 13.61 5.02 5.20
C PHE A 414 12.72 4.02 4.48
N GLN A 415 13.28 3.15 3.64
CA GLN A 415 12.52 2.20 2.83
C GLN A 415 11.66 1.25 3.67
N PHE A 416 12.20 0.77 4.79
CA PHE A 416 11.45 -0.07 5.73
C PHE A 416 10.34 0.71 6.42
N GLY A 417 10.66 1.91 6.92
CA GLY A 417 9.72 2.74 7.65
C GLY A 417 8.54 3.17 6.79
N ASP A 418 8.78 3.62 5.58
CA ASP A 418 7.75 3.97 4.61
C ASP A 418 6.95 2.73 4.17
N GLY A 419 7.64 1.68 3.74
CA GLY A 419 6.99 0.57 3.07
C GLY A 419 6.12 -0.31 3.98
N PHE A 420 6.69 -0.86 5.06
CA PHE A 420 5.97 -1.78 5.94
C PHE A 420 4.84 -1.12 6.71
N SER A 421 4.99 0.13 7.09
CA SER A 421 4.02 0.84 7.93
C SER A 421 2.70 1.14 7.18
N ASN A 422 2.69 1.10 5.85
CA ASN A 422 1.46 1.17 5.04
C ASN A 422 0.49 0.01 5.30
N LEU A 423 0.98 -1.12 5.82
CA LEU A 423 0.13 -2.23 6.27
C LEU A 423 -0.55 -1.96 7.62
N LEU A 424 -0.07 -0.98 8.38
CA LEU A 424 -0.51 -0.70 9.74
C LEU A 424 -1.31 0.60 9.85
N TRP A 425 -0.79 1.70 9.28
CA TRP A 425 -1.36 3.03 9.52
C TRP A 425 -2.73 3.22 8.87
N PRO A 426 -3.68 3.85 9.59
CA PRO A 426 -5.01 4.12 9.05
C PRO A 426 -5.01 5.21 7.97
N THR A 427 -3.95 5.96 7.81
CA THR A 427 -3.73 6.90 6.71
C THR A 427 -3.24 6.20 5.44
N GLY A 428 -2.86 4.92 5.55
CA GLY A 428 -2.38 4.09 4.45
C GLY A 428 -3.50 3.36 3.70
N PHE A 429 -3.10 2.52 2.76
CA PHE A 429 -3.98 1.87 1.78
C PHE A 429 -4.87 0.76 2.36
N MET A 430 -4.49 0.14 3.50
CA MET A 430 -5.22 -1.00 4.06
C MET A 430 -6.64 -0.66 4.50
N VAL A 431 -6.86 0.56 4.93
CA VAL A 431 -8.19 0.99 5.35
C VAL A 431 -9.13 1.07 4.15
N ILE A 432 -8.60 1.49 3.00
CA ILE A 432 -9.34 1.55 1.73
C ILE A 432 -9.73 0.12 1.31
N VAL A 433 -8.77 -0.80 1.33
CA VAL A 433 -9.03 -2.22 1.00
C VAL A 433 -10.09 -2.82 1.92
N CYS A 434 -9.93 -2.63 3.23
CA CYS A 434 -10.88 -3.14 4.22
C CYS A 434 -12.32 -2.60 3.98
N ALA A 435 -12.46 -1.29 3.72
CA ALA A 435 -13.75 -0.69 3.42
C ALA A 435 -14.36 -1.28 2.13
N MET A 436 -13.56 -1.47 1.09
CA MET A 436 -13.98 -1.97 -0.20
C MET A 436 -14.47 -3.42 -0.16
N VAL A 437 -13.78 -4.27 0.59
CA VAL A 437 -14.14 -5.69 0.71
C VAL A 437 -14.94 -6.00 1.98
N LYS A 438 -15.50 -4.98 2.62
CA LYS A 438 -16.37 -5.09 3.81
C LYS A 438 -15.72 -5.80 5.02
N ILE A 439 -14.40 -5.73 5.15
CA ILE A 439 -13.70 -6.25 6.33
C ILE A 439 -13.73 -5.17 7.42
N PRO A 440 -14.32 -5.43 8.60
CA PRO A 440 -14.26 -4.50 9.72
C PRO A 440 -12.78 -4.23 10.11
N LEU A 441 -12.40 -2.96 10.17
CA LEU A 441 -11.01 -2.56 10.41
C LEU A 441 -10.46 -3.13 11.73
N SER A 442 -11.30 -3.24 12.76
CA SER A 442 -10.94 -3.87 14.03
C SER A 442 -10.55 -5.35 13.90
N ARG A 443 -11.16 -6.08 12.94
CA ARG A 443 -10.85 -7.48 12.65
C ARG A 443 -9.54 -7.59 11.87
N TYR A 444 -9.32 -6.69 10.92
CA TYR A 444 -8.04 -6.58 10.23
C TYR A 444 -6.90 -6.30 11.21
N TYR A 445 -7.03 -5.31 12.10
CA TYR A 445 -6.00 -4.98 13.08
C TYR A 445 -5.70 -6.14 14.04
N ARG A 446 -6.71 -6.88 14.47
CA ARG A 446 -6.50 -8.07 15.30
C ARG A 446 -5.63 -9.13 14.62
N TRP A 447 -5.68 -9.21 13.31
CA TRP A 447 -4.89 -10.14 12.51
C TRP A 447 -3.51 -9.58 12.14
N ILE A 448 -3.44 -8.30 11.71
CA ILE A 448 -2.20 -7.72 11.19
C ILE A 448 -1.21 -7.29 12.28
N ILE A 449 -1.67 -6.86 13.46
CA ILE A 449 -0.79 -6.38 14.53
C ILE A 449 0.27 -7.42 14.95
N PRO A 450 -0.07 -8.71 15.19
CA PRO A 450 0.94 -9.72 15.50
C PRO A 450 1.91 -9.95 14.32
N PHE A 451 1.42 -9.94 13.10
CA PHE A 451 2.25 -10.02 11.89
C PHE A 451 3.22 -8.84 11.81
N TYR A 452 2.70 -7.63 11.97
CA TYR A 452 3.52 -6.41 11.90
C TYR A 452 4.56 -6.35 13.02
N ALA A 453 4.23 -6.79 14.22
CA ALA A 453 5.18 -6.85 15.33
C ALA A 453 6.39 -7.74 15.00
N ILE A 454 6.16 -8.91 14.39
CA ILE A 454 7.25 -9.78 13.93
C ILE A 454 8.01 -9.13 12.76
N CYS A 455 7.30 -8.53 11.79
CA CYS A 455 7.92 -7.77 10.71
C CYS A 455 8.83 -6.66 11.25
N PHE A 456 8.38 -5.92 12.27
CA PHE A 456 9.17 -4.85 12.87
C PHE A 456 10.44 -5.37 13.54
N LEU A 457 10.35 -6.48 14.27
CA LEU A 457 11.53 -7.14 14.84
C LEU A 457 12.52 -7.60 13.76
N LEU A 458 12.01 -8.13 12.64
CA LEU A 458 12.86 -8.49 11.50
C LEU A 458 13.51 -7.25 10.86
N GLN A 459 12.78 -6.15 10.72
CA GLN A 459 13.32 -4.87 10.24
C GLN A 459 14.46 -4.39 11.14
N VAL A 460 14.26 -4.41 12.47
CA VAL A 460 15.31 -4.06 13.45
C VAL A 460 16.50 -4.99 13.29
N ALA A 461 16.30 -6.31 13.16
CA ALA A 461 17.39 -7.27 12.96
C ALA A 461 18.16 -6.98 11.66
N PHE A 462 17.49 -6.65 10.57
CA PHE A 462 18.14 -6.27 9.31
C PHE A 462 18.89 -4.94 9.42
N ILE A 463 18.34 -3.93 10.11
CA ILE A 463 19.06 -2.66 10.35
C ILE A 463 20.31 -2.90 11.19
N VAL A 464 20.21 -3.65 12.30
CA VAL A 464 21.36 -4.02 13.15
C VAL A 464 22.38 -4.82 12.34
N GLY A 465 21.94 -5.79 11.55
CA GLY A 465 22.81 -6.55 10.65
C GLY A 465 23.51 -5.66 9.61
N ALA A 466 22.80 -4.71 9.02
CA ALA A 466 23.35 -3.74 8.08
C ALA A 466 24.45 -2.87 8.74
N VAL A 467 24.20 -2.39 9.97
CA VAL A 467 25.23 -1.65 10.75
C VAL A 467 26.44 -2.54 11.04
N ALA A 468 26.24 -3.79 11.45
CA ALA A 468 27.31 -4.71 11.81
C ALA A 468 28.25 -5.06 10.64
N ILE A 469 27.73 -5.09 9.40
CA ILE A 469 28.53 -5.37 8.19
C ILE A 469 28.97 -4.12 7.46
N ASP A 470 28.71 -2.92 8.03
CA ASP A 470 28.91 -1.61 7.39
C ASP A 470 28.32 -1.58 5.96
N TYR A 471 27.00 -1.93 5.88
CA TYR A 471 26.27 -2.04 4.61
C TYR A 471 26.30 -0.73 3.82
N GLY A 472 27.12 -0.66 2.82
CA GLY A 472 27.30 0.52 1.99
C GLY A 472 28.21 0.32 0.83
N PRO A 473 28.59 1.35 0.09
CA PRO A 473 27.74 2.15 -0.79
C PRO A 473 27.43 1.46 -2.15
N PHE A 474 27.74 0.24 -2.38
CA PHE A 474 27.81 -0.48 -3.67
C PHE A 474 26.59 -1.29 -4.05
#